data_3b24e8158524ed2f2fe3d212e6465f93
#
_entry.id   3b24e8158524ed2f2fe3d212e6465f93
#
_cell.length_a   1.000
_cell.length_b   1.000
_cell.length_c   1.000
_cell.angle_alpha   90.00
_cell.angle_beta   90.00
_cell.angle_gamma   90.00
#
_symmetry.space_group_name_H-M   'P 1'
#
loop_
_entity.id
_entity.type
_entity.pdbx_description
1 polymer ?
#
loop_
_entity_poly.entity_id
_entity_poly.type
_entity_poly.pdbx_seq_one_letter_code
_entity_poly.pdbx_strand_id
1 'polypeptide(L)'
;MEAYRVEAGMKLGIVDLGSNSFRVLLGTYDGSQWQNEPKQLWTTQLGKRSSDGLLTKEGMERGLQALKEICAVLDTYGATIRIGLATSAIRESGNGQDFLAQAKQVCPMEYRVLSGEEEATYGFKGATVYENPDFHYATIDVGGGSTEIALGDANHVYFTKSYPAGAVRMQDMSSEGPQRVWEETVHMWDELPIEGTFGEFIGIGGTVTTLAAMDLQMEDYNPRRIQGHRLDRGTIEAMILQLRYMSREERLQVKGLQSGRVDIIVPGAEIITSLMDTYQIGSIVVSEADGLEGWQSQYGGR
;
A
#
# COMPACT_ATOMS: atom_id res chain seq x y z
N MET A 1 1.03 -0.90 24.10
CA MET A 1 -0.31 -0.35 23.76
C MET A 1 -1.34 -1.29 24.37
N GLU A 2 -2.34 -0.76 25.09
CA GLU A 2 -3.46 -1.56 25.55
C GLU A 2 -4.26 -2.02 24.32
N ALA A 3 -4.48 -3.33 24.19
CA ALA A 3 -5.32 -3.87 23.12
C ALA A 3 -6.75 -3.35 23.32
N TYR A 4 -7.36 -2.79 22.29
CA TYR A 4 -8.75 -2.38 22.34
C TYR A 4 -9.64 -3.61 22.57
N ARG A 5 -10.48 -3.53 23.62
CA ARG A 5 -11.38 -4.63 23.94
C ARG A 5 -12.54 -4.65 22.93
N VAL A 6 -12.68 -5.74 22.18
CA VAL A 6 -13.76 -5.92 21.22
C VAL A 6 -14.72 -7.02 21.67
N GLU A 7 -15.99 -6.87 21.33
CA GLU A 7 -17.04 -7.83 21.64
C GLU A 7 -17.63 -8.39 20.33
N ALA A 8 -18.15 -9.60 20.39
CA ALA A 8 -18.80 -10.21 19.23
C ALA A 8 -19.91 -9.31 18.68
N GLY A 9 -19.92 -9.15 17.36
CA GLY A 9 -20.82 -8.26 16.64
C GLY A 9 -20.31 -6.82 16.45
N MET A 10 -19.17 -6.44 17.05
CA MET A 10 -18.57 -5.13 16.76
C MET A 10 -18.15 -5.03 15.31
N LYS A 11 -18.40 -3.87 14.69
CA LYS A 11 -18.09 -3.57 13.31
C LYS A 11 -17.03 -2.45 13.20
N LEU A 12 -15.98 -2.74 12.48
CA LEU A 12 -14.83 -1.85 12.26
C LEU A 12 -14.77 -1.42 10.80
N GLY A 13 -14.49 -0.14 10.57
CA GLY A 13 -14.13 0.40 9.28
C GLY A 13 -12.79 1.14 9.38
N ILE A 14 -11.79 0.68 8.64
CA ILE A 14 -10.48 1.32 8.54
C ILE A 14 -10.33 1.87 7.14
N VAL A 15 -9.94 3.15 7.04
CA VAL A 15 -9.74 3.86 5.79
C VAL A 15 -8.27 4.25 5.68
N ASP A 16 -7.58 3.72 4.69
CA ASP A 16 -6.22 4.13 4.33
C ASP A 16 -6.30 5.30 3.33
N LEU A 17 -5.78 6.46 3.71
CA LEU A 17 -5.71 7.65 2.88
C LEU A 17 -4.35 7.72 2.17
N GLY A 18 -4.18 6.86 1.16
CA GLY A 18 -2.94 6.74 0.41
C GLY A 18 -2.75 7.82 -0.66
N SER A 19 -1.54 7.90 -1.19
CA SER A 19 -1.17 8.91 -2.21
C SER A 19 -1.89 8.73 -3.55
N ASN A 20 -2.11 7.51 -4.00
CA ASN A 20 -2.80 7.22 -5.26
C ASN A 20 -4.29 6.94 -5.05
N SER A 21 -4.62 6.19 -4.01
CA SER A 21 -5.97 5.69 -3.77
C SER A 21 -6.28 5.66 -2.28
N PHE A 22 -7.57 5.82 -1.94
CA PHE A 22 -8.09 5.48 -0.63
C PHE A 22 -8.62 4.04 -0.67
N ARG A 23 -8.39 3.29 0.41
CA ARG A 23 -8.84 1.91 0.55
C ARG A 23 -9.61 1.75 1.86
N VAL A 24 -10.61 0.89 1.84
CA VAL A 24 -11.45 0.63 3.02
C VAL A 24 -11.45 -0.85 3.33
N LEU A 25 -11.12 -1.19 4.56
CA LEU A 25 -11.35 -2.51 5.15
C LEU A 25 -12.54 -2.43 6.09
N LEU A 26 -13.53 -3.29 5.86
CA LEU A 26 -14.70 -3.48 6.73
C LEU A 26 -14.60 -4.85 7.37
N GLY A 27 -14.77 -4.91 8.69
CA GLY A 27 -14.70 -6.18 9.41
C GLY A 27 -15.75 -6.26 10.51
N THR A 28 -16.30 -7.46 10.73
CA THR A 28 -17.16 -7.79 11.88
C THR A 28 -16.42 -8.80 12.75
N TYR A 29 -16.31 -8.52 14.04
CA TYR A 29 -15.70 -9.45 14.99
C TYR A 29 -16.72 -10.50 15.42
N ASP A 30 -16.42 -11.79 15.21
CA ASP A 30 -17.36 -12.88 15.55
C ASP A 30 -17.22 -13.38 16.99
N GLY A 31 -16.31 -12.81 17.76
CA GLY A 31 -15.96 -13.22 19.12
C GLY A 31 -14.66 -14.01 19.21
N SER A 32 -14.10 -14.42 18.07
CA SER A 32 -12.82 -15.11 17.96
C SER A 32 -11.88 -14.47 16.95
N GLN A 33 -12.41 -14.03 15.82
CA GLN A 33 -11.66 -13.44 14.72
C GLN A 33 -12.45 -12.39 13.96
N TRP A 34 -11.78 -11.61 13.14
CA TRP A 34 -12.39 -10.66 12.22
C TRP A 34 -12.86 -11.37 10.95
N GLN A 35 -14.11 -11.13 10.57
CA GLN A 35 -14.69 -11.51 9.28
C GLN A 35 -14.68 -10.27 8.39
N ASN A 36 -13.73 -10.24 7.44
CA ASN A 36 -13.50 -9.09 6.59
C ASN A 36 -14.27 -9.18 5.28
N GLU A 37 -14.88 -8.06 4.87
CA GLU A 37 -15.41 -7.87 3.53
C GLU A 37 -14.28 -7.60 2.53
N PRO A 38 -14.48 -7.82 1.23
CA PRO A 38 -13.52 -7.42 0.20
C PRO A 38 -13.20 -5.94 0.30
N LYS A 39 -11.89 -5.60 0.25
CA LYS A 39 -11.44 -4.22 0.27
C LYS A 39 -12.05 -3.42 -0.89
N GLN A 40 -12.47 -2.20 -0.60
CA GLN A 40 -12.96 -1.24 -1.60
C GLN A 40 -11.90 -0.17 -1.84
N LEU A 41 -11.85 0.36 -3.08
CA LEU A 41 -10.81 1.29 -3.52
C LEU A 41 -11.41 2.47 -4.28
N TRP A 42 -10.91 3.69 -3.97
CA TRP A 42 -11.20 4.95 -4.66
C TRP A 42 -9.91 5.57 -5.14
N THR A 43 -9.74 5.72 -6.44
CA THR A 43 -8.57 6.40 -7.02
C THR A 43 -8.71 7.92 -6.84
N THR A 44 -7.91 8.51 -5.97
CA THR A 44 -7.96 9.95 -5.66
C THR A 44 -6.81 10.75 -6.25
N GLN A 45 -5.65 10.11 -6.43
CA GLN A 45 -4.40 10.77 -6.81
C GLN A 45 -4.06 11.96 -5.90
N LEU A 46 -4.34 11.83 -4.61
CA LEU A 46 -4.11 12.88 -3.61
C LEU A 46 -2.62 13.26 -3.51
N GLY A 47 -1.73 12.31 -3.79
CA GLY A 47 -0.27 12.52 -3.70
C GLY A 47 0.33 13.41 -4.78
N LYS A 48 -0.42 13.76 -5.83
CA LYS A 48 0.06 14.74 -6.81
C LYS A 48 0.30 16.09 -6.16
N ARG A 49 1.49 16.65 -6.39
CA ARG A 49 1.94 17.91 -5.79
C ARG A 49 1.85 19.05 -6.79
N SER A 50 1.59 20.24 -6.28
CA SER A 50 1.85 21.50 -6.96
C SER A 50 3.36 21.85 -6.89
N SER A 51 3.78 22.86 -7.66
CA SER A 51 5.19 23.28 -7.73
C SER A 51 5.78 23.73 -6.37
N ASP A 52 4.93 24.09 -5.42
CA ASP A 52 5.29 24.48 -4.04
C ASP A 52 5.22 23.30 -3.05
N GLY A 53 5.01 22.06 -3.53
CA GLY A 53 4.99 20.83 -2.71
C GLY A 53 3.70 20.60 -1.94
N LEU A 54 2.65 21.39 -2.20
CA LEU A 54 1.35 21.24 -1.55
C LEU A 54 0.47 20.20 -2.27
N LEU A 55 -0.52 19.64 -1.57
CA LEU A 55 -1.62 18.90 -2.21
C LEU A 55 -2.35 19.85 -3.17
N THR A 56 -2.60 19.36 -4.38
CA THR A 56 -3.35 20.17 -5.37
C THR A 56 -4.82 20.32 -4.96
N LYS A 57 -5.44 21.41 -5.36
CA LYS A 57 -6.86 21.65 -5.09
C LYS A 57 -7.73 20.52 -5.65
N GLU A 58 -7.46 20.10 -6.88
CA GLU A 58 -8.17 19.03 -7.57
C GLU A 58 -7.97 17.68 -6.87
N GLY A 59 -6.77 17.40 -6.32
CA GLY A 59 -6.48 16.22 -5.53
C GLY A 59 -7.28 16.21 -4.21
N MET A 60 -7.31 17.34 -3.52
CA MET A 60 -8.10 17.50 -2.30
C MET A 60 -9.61 17.35 -2.57
N GLU A 61 -10.14 17.94 -3.63
CA GLU A 61 -11.55 17.82 -4.01
C GLU A 61 -11.92 16.36 -4.31
N ARG A 62 -11.09 15.62 -5.07
CA ARG A 62 -11.30 14.17 -5.31
C ARG A 62 -11.23 13.37 -4.02
N GLY A 63 -10.28 13.67 -3.14
CA GLY A 63 -10.14 13.00 -1.84
C GLY A 63 -11.36 13.22 -0.95
N LEU A 64 -11.88 14.45 -0.87
CA LEU A 64 -13.08 14.77 -0.10
C LEU A 64 -14.34 14.11 -0.68
N GLN A 65 -14.46 14.06 -2.01
CA GLN A 65 -15.54 13.35 -2.67
C GLN A 65 -15.50 11.84 -2.37
N ALA A 66 -14.32 11.23 -2.45
CA ALA A 66 -14.13 9.82 -2.08
C ALA A 66 -14.51 9.58 -0.61
N LEU A 67 -14.10 10.45 0.32
CA LEU A 67 -14.47 10.35 1.73
C LEU A 67 -15.96 10.45 1.97
N LYS A 68 -16.68 11.25 1.19
CA LYS A 68 -18.15 11.33 1.26
C LYS A 68 -18.80 9.99 0.88
N GLU A 69 -18.31 9.35 -0.16
CA GLU A 69 -18.78 8.03 -0.60
C GLU A 69 -18.42 6.94 0.42
N ILE A 70 -17.19 6.97 0.94
CA ILE A 70 -16.70 6.08 1.99
C ILE A 70 -17.56 6.23 3.26
N CYS A 71 -17.92 7.45 3.63
CA CYS A 71 -18.79 7.68 4.80
C CYS A 71 -20.14 6.96 4.64
N ALA A 72 -20.75 7.05 3.47
CA ALA A 72 -22.00 6.34 3.19
C ALA A 72 -21.83 4.80 3.24
N VAL A 73 -20.67 4.28 2.80
CA VAL A 73 -20.34 2.85 2.93
C VAL A 73 -20.21 2.46 4.39
N LEU A 74 -19.48 3.24 5.21
CA LEU A 74 -19.31 3.00 6.65
C LEU A 74 -20.65 3.05 7.39
N ASP A 75 -21.53 4.00 7.04
CA ASP A 75 -22.88 4.13 7.60
C ASP A 75 -23.76 2.93 7.25
N THR A 76 -23.77 2.54 5.97
CA THR A 76 -24.55 1.38 5.48
C THR A 76 -24.08 0.08 6.13
N TYR A 77 -22.77 -0.09 6.29
CA TYR A 77 -22.19 -1.25 6.99
C TYR A 77 -22.52 -1.24 8.48
N GLY A 78 -22.73 -0.07 9.05
CA GLY A 78 -22.95 0.13 10.49
C GLY A 78 -21.64 0.03 11.29
N ALA A 79 -20.54 0.53 10.74
CA ALA A 79 -19.25 0.57 11.43
C ALA A 79 -19.34 1.43 12.69
N THR A 80 -19.12 0.82 13.85
CA THR A 80 -19.13 1.50 15.16
C THR A 80 -17.78 2.04 15.55
N ILE A 81 -16.70 1.43 15.03
CA ILE A 81 -15.32 1.92 15.13
C ILE A 81 -14.91 2.36 13.73
N ARG A 82 -14.48 3.61 13.59
CA ARG A 82 -14.10 4.21 12.31
C ARG A 82 -12.77 4.92 12.45
N ILE A 83 -11.79 4.53 11.65
CA ILE A 83 -10.43 5.08 11.69
C ILE A 83 -9.96 5.42 10.29
N GLY A 84 -9.44 6.64 10.13
CA GLY A 84 -8.73 7.08 8.94
C GLY A 84 -7.22 7.10 9.19
N LEU A 85 -6.46 6.35 8.43
CA LEU A 85 -5.00 6.30 8.48
C LEU A 85 -4.46 7.16 7.34
N ALA A 86 -3.84 8.28 7.69
CA ALA A 86 -3.23 9.20 6.74
C ALA A 86 -1.74 8.90 6.61
N THR A 87 -1.27 8.74 5.38
CA THR A 87 0.07 8.29 5.06
C THR A 87 0.90 9.39 4.38
N SER A 88 1.92 9.02 3.62
CA SER A 88 2.92 9.90 3.00
C SER A 88 2.31 11.16 2.33
N ALA A 89 1.22 11.03 1.56
CA ALA A 89 0.62 12.19 0.87
C ALA A 89 0.24 13.31 1.83
N ILE A 90 -0.38 12.98 2.94
CA ILE A 90 -0.86 13.94 3.94
C ILE A 90 0.27 14.31 4.90
N ARG A 91 1.05 13.31 5.35
CA ARG A 91 2.16 13.49 6.27
C ARG A 91 3.19 14.51 5.80
N GLU A 92 3.53 14.46 4.51
CA GLU A 92 4.63 15.23 3.95
C GLU A 92 4.19 16.54 3.28
N SER A 93 2.90 16.89 3.28
CA SER A 93 2.44 18.11 2.64
C SER A 93 2.20 19.24 3.65
N GLY A 94 2.53 20.47 3.26
CA GLY A 94 2.32 21.64 4.08
C GLY A 94 0.85 21.94 4.38
N ASN A 95 -0.09 21.50 3.51
CA ASN A 95 -1.53 21.66 3.69
C ASN A 95 -2.28 20.35 4.03
N GLY A 96 -1.55 19.31 4.46
CA GLY A 96 -2.15 18.03 4.84
C GLY A 96 -3.11 18.15 6.03
N GLN A 97 -2.80 19.00 6.99
CA GLN A 97 -3.68 19.27 8.14
C GLN A 97 -4.97 19.98 7.73
N ASP A 98 -4.91 20.88 6.75
CA ASP A 98 -6.10 21.55 6.20
C ASP A 98 -7.02 20.56 5.50
N PHE A 99 -6.42 19.59 4.78
CA PHE A 99 -7.18 18.48 4.21
C PHE A 99 -7.87 17.65 5.30
N LEU A 100 -7.15 17.25 6.35
CA LEU A 100 -7.74 16.47 7.45
C LEU A 100 -8.83 17.23 8.20
N ALA A 101 -8.70 18.55 8.36
CA ALA A 101 -9.74 19.37 8.96
C ALA A 101 -11.04 19.33 8.14
N GLN A 102 -10.95 19.40 6.80
CA GLN A 102 -12.09 19.24 5.91
C GLN A 102 -12.62 17.80 5.89
N ALA A 103 -11.72 16.81 5.89
CA ALA A 103 -12.06 15.39 5.93
C ALA A 103 -12.93 15.04 7.14
N LYS A 104 -12.62 15.59 8.33
CA LYS A 104 -13.41 15.41 9.56
C LYS A 104 -14.84 15.94 9.45
N GLN A 105 -15.05 16.99 8.64
CA GLN A 105 -16.40 17.54 8.41
C GLN A 105 -17.21 16.67 7.45
N VAL A 106 -16.55 16.06 6.46
CA VAL A 106 -17.18 15.24 5.43
C VAL A 106 -17.46 13.82 5.92
N CYS A 107 -16.50 13.23 6.63
CA CYS A 107 -16.59 11.87 7.15
C CYS A 107 -16.05 11.85 8.60
N PRO A 108 -16.94 12.00 9.59
CA PRO A 108 -16.55 12.00 11.00
C PRO A 108 -15.98 10.64 11.42
N MET A 109 -14.69 10.62 11.73
CA MET A 109 -13.97 9.46 12.29
C MET A 109 -12.70 9.93 13.00
N GLU A 110 -12.03 9.04 13.71
CA GLU A 110 -10.67 9.30 14.21
C GLU A 110 -9.70 9.27 13.04
N TYR A 111 -8.93 10.34 12.87
CA TYR A 111 -7.85 10.39 11.86
C TYR A 111 -6.49 10.36 12.55
N ARG A 112 -5.63 9.47 12.09
CA ARG A 112 -4.24 9.35 12.53
C ARG A 112 -3.30 9.52 11.35
N VAL A 113 -2.28 10.35 11.54
CA VAL A 113 -1.17 10.46 10.58
C VAL A 113 -0.10 9.48 11.03
N LEU A 114 0.14 8.46 10.23
CA LEU A 114 1.15 7.45 10.53
C LEU A 114 2.55 7.96 10.18
N SER A 115 3.54 7.65 11.03
CA SER A 115 4.95 7.75 10.63
C SER A 115 5.28 6.66 9.60
N GLY A 116 6.40 6.81 8.89
CA GLY A 116 6.85 5.78 7.95
C GLY A 116 7.18 4.45 8.63
N GLU A 117 7.72 4.51 9.86
CA GLU A 117 7.98 3.31 10.66
C GLU A 117 6.69 2.64 11.13
N GLU A 118 5.64 3.41 11.44
CA GLU A 118 4.32 2.85 11.75
C GLU A 118 3.70 2.19 10.52
N GLU A 119 3.76 2.82 9.35
CA GLU A 119 3.32 2.21 8.07
C GLU A 119 4.03 0.88 7.83
N ALA A 120 5.37 0.86 7.91
CA ALA A 120 6.18 -0.35 7.76
C ALA A 120 5.79 -1.44 8.77
N THR A 121 5.60 -1.06 10.05
CA THR A 121 5.24 -1.99 11.13
C THR A 121 3.87 -2.63 10.89
N TYR A 122 2.86 -1.83 10.53
CA TYR A 122 1.52 -2.36 10.27
C TYR A 122 1.48 -3.15 8.96
N GLY A 123 2.19 -2.71 7.92
CA GLY A 123 2.37 -3.46 6.69
C GLY A 123 2.92 -4.86 6.95
N PHE A 124 4.00 -4.94 7.72
CA PHE A 124 4.60 -6.21 8.12
C PHE A 124 3.63 -7.11 8.90
N LYS A 125 2.97 -6.57 9.93
CA LYS A 125 2.02 -7.32 10.75
C LYS A 125 0.85 -7.87 9.94
N GLY A 126 0.34 -7.09 8.97
CA GLY A 126 -0.70 -7.55 8.07
C GLY A 126 -0.23 -8.65 7.15
N ALA A 127 0.93 -8.47 6.51
CA ALA A 127 1.50 -9.42 5.57
C ALA A 127 1.85 -10.77 6.22
N THR A 128 2.26 -10.76 7.48
CA THR A 128 2.72 -11.96 8.19
C THR A 128 1.67 -12.61 9.08
N VAL A 129 0.42 -12.11 9.07
CA VAL A 129 -0.65 -12.61 9.95
C VAL A 129 -0.97 -14.10 9.75
N TYR A 130 -0.73 -14.62 8.56
CA TYR A 130 -0.97 -16.03 8.20
C TYR A 130 0.32 -16.83 8.01
N GLU A 131 1.48 -16.23 8.27
CA GLU A 131 2.77 -16.82 8.00
C GLU A 131 3.27 -17.66 9.19
N ASN A 132 4.25 -18.54 8.92
CA ASN A 132 4.83 -19.39 9.95
C ASN A 132 5.65 -18.54 10.94
N PRO A 133 5.35 -18.60 12.26
CA PRO A 133 6.04 -17.78 13.25
C PRO A 133 7.52 -18.12 13.46
N ASP A 134 7.97 -19.28 12.98
CA ASP A 134 9.36 -19.72 13.17
C ASP A 134 10.32 -19.17 12.09
N PHE A 135 9.80 -18.45 11.09
CA PHE A 135 10.60 -17.89 10.02
C PHE A 135 10.77 -16.38 10.14
N HIS A 136 11.86 -15.87 9.55
CA HIS A 136 12.10 -14.46 9.38
C HIS A 136 11.60 -14.00 7.99
N TYR A 137 10.96 -12.85 7.97
CA TYR A 137 10.36 -12.26 6.78
C TYR A 137 10.91 -10.86 6.54
N ALA A 138 10.96 -10.48 5.27
CA ALA A 138 11.12 -9.10 4.85
C ALA A 138 9.86 -8.67 4.08
N THR A 139 9.33 -7.49 4.36
CA THR A 139 8.22 -6.92 3.58
C THR A 139 8.66 -5.69 2.83
N ILE A 140 8.12 -5.53 1.62
CA ILE A 140 8.22 -4.32 0.83
C ILE A 140 6.82 -3.83 0.46
N ASP A 141 6.50 -2.58 0.81
CA ASP A 141 5.30 -1.87 0.36
C ASP A 141 5.70 -0.69 -0.53
N VAL A 142 5.43 -0.78 -1.82
CA VAL A 142 5.65 0.33 -2.75
C VAL A 142 4.36 1.11 -2.88
N GLY A 143 4.24 2.15 -2.04
CA GLY A 143 3.14 3.09 -2.05
C GLY A 143 3.26 4.13 -3.18
N GLY A 144 2.38 5.14 -3.15
CA GLY A 144 2.44 6.22 -4.14
C GLY A 144 3.54 7.25 -3.84
N GLY A 145 3.77 7.59 -2.58
CA GLY A 145 4.71 8.62 -2.15
C GLY A 145 5.99 8.09 -1.50
N SER A 146 5.94 6.90 -0.93
CA SER A 146 7.04 6.28 -0.20
C SER A 146 7.09 4.77 -0.45
N THR A 147 8.18 4.15 -0.03
CA THR A 147 8.36 2.69 0.03
C THR A 147 8.78 2.32 1.44
N GLU A 148 8.03 1.43 2.05
CA GLU A 148 8.26 0.92 3.39
C GLU A 148 8.91 -0.46 3.31
N ILE A 149 9.94 -0.67 4.15
CA ILE A 149 10.58 -1.96 4.36
C ILE A 149 10.55 -2.29 5.84
N ALA A 150 10.17 -3.52 6.15
CA ALA A 150 10.26 -4.04 7.49
C ALA A 150 10.85 -5.45 7.49
N LEU A 151 11.60 -5.76 8.54
CA LEU A 151 12.20 -7.07 8.79
C LEU A 151 11.73 -7.55 10.16
N GLY A 152 11.38 -8.83 10.26
CA GLY A 152 10.85 -9.38 11.50
C GLY A 152 10.58 -10.87 11.43
N ASP A 153 10.00 -11.35 12.52
CA ASP A 153 9.28 -12.62 12.61
C ASP A 153 7.81 -12.34 12.94
N ALA A 154 6.98 -13.36 13.06
CA ALA A 154 5.54 -13.15 13.34
C ALA A 154 5.25 -12.47 14.70
N ASN A 155 6.24 -12.41 15.60
CA ASN A 155 6.08 -11.84 16.94
C ASN A 155 6.74 -10.45 17.07
N HIS A 156 7.83 -10.21 16.35
CA HIS A 156 8.66 -9.02 16.51
C HIS A 156 9.08 -8.41 15.17
N VAL A 157 8.86 -7.12 15.03
CA VAL A 157 9.46 -6.31 13.97
C VAL A 157 10.71 -5.67 14.53
N TYR A 158 11.89 -6.01 14.01
CA TYR A 158 13.18 -5.52 14.53
C TYR A 158 13.84 -4.48 13.64
N PHE A 159 13.33 -4.27 12.44
CA PHE A 159 13.77 -3.19 11.58
C PHE A 159 12.60 -2.64 10.78
N THR A 160 12.51 -1.32 10.69
CA THR A 160 11.57 -0.61 9.82
C THR A 160 12.26 0.60 9.20
N LYS A 161 12.00 0.85 7.93
CA LYS A 161 12.45 2.06 7.26
C LYS A 161 11.45 2.47 6.19
N SER A 162 11.16 3.76 6.10
CA SER A 162 10.42 4.36 5.01
C SER A 162 11.34 5.21 4.16
N TYR A 163 11.30 4.99 2.86
CA TYR A 163 12.08 5.72 1.87
C TYR A 163 11.16 6.67 1.10
N PRO A 164 11.59 7.91 0.81
CA PRO A 164 10.80 8.87 0.03
C PRO A 164 10.82 8.53 -1.47
N ALA A 165 10.56 7.26 -1.80
CA ALA A 165 10.49 6.71 -3.14
C ALA A 165 9.18 5.95 -3.29
N GLY A 166 8.23 6.48 -4.04
CA GLY A 166 6.94 5.85 -4.31
C GLY A 166 6.54 6.00 -5.76
N ALA A 167 5.63 5.17 -6.22
CA ALA A 167 5.27 5.07 -7.64
C ALA A 167 4.77 6.41 -8.25
N VAL A 168 4.01 7.21 -7.51
CA VAL A 168 3.55 8.54 -7.96
C VAL A 168 4.72 9.52 -7.95
N ARG A 169 5.49 9.55 -6.86
CA ARG A 169 6.66 10.44 -6.74
C ARG A 169 7.67 10.19 -7.87
N MET A 170 8.00 8.93 -8.14
CA MET A 170 8.93 8.56 -9.22
C MET A 170 8.36 8.87 -10.60
N GLN A 171 7.05 8.73 -10.81
CA GLN A 171 6.40 9.16 -12.05
C GLN A 171 6.56 10.67 -12.28
N ASP A 172 6.37 11.48 -11.25
CA ASP A 172 6.52 12.93 -11.35
C ASP A 172 8.00 13.33 -11.68
N MET A 173 8.97 12.58 -11.14
CA MET A 173 10.39 12.75 -11.44
C MET A 173 10.78 12.21 -12.82
N SER A 174 10.10 11.19 -13.35
CA SER A 174 10.41 10.54 -14.63
C SER A 174 10.22 11.45 -15.86
N SER A 175 9.58 12.62 -15.69
CA SER A 175 9.58 13.68 -16.71
C SER A 175 11.02 14.13 -17.08
N GLU A 176 12.01 13.83 -16.25
CA GLU A 176 13.43 14.09 -16.46
C GLU A 176 14.23 12.89 -17.07
N GLY A 177 13.55 11.74 -17.27
CA GLY A 177 14.08 10.54 -17.94
C GLY A 177 14.11 9.28 -17.07
N PRO A 178 13.99 8.09 -17.68
CA PRO A 178 13.91 6.81 -16.95
C PRO A 178 15.20 6.44 -16.19
N GLN A 179 16.33 7.01 -16.54
CA GLN A 179 17.63 6.75 -15.92
C GLN A 179 17.71 7.33 -14.50
N ARG A 180 16.97 8.42 -14.23
CA ARG A 180 17.00 9.08 -12.94
C ARG A 180 16.27 8.27 -11.85
N VAL A 181 15.18 7.59 -12.17
CA VAL A 181 14.46 6.73 -11.20
C VAL A 181 15.39 5.63 -10.67
N TRP A 182 16.16 4.99 -11.54
CA TRP A 182 17.13 3.98 -11.15
C TRP A 182 18.26 4.56 -10.28
N GLU A 183 18.84 5.67 -10.69
CA GLU A 183 19.93 6.35 -9.95
C GLU A 183 19.50 6.78 -8.55
N GLU A 184 18.26 7.26 -8.39
CA GLU A 184 17.71 7.66 -7.10
C GLU A 184 17.42 6.46 -6.19
N THR A 185 17.04 5.31 -6.75
CA THR A 185 16.60 4.14 -5.96
C THR A 185 17.74 3.17 -5.64
N VAL A 186 18.73 3.01 -6.49
CA VAL A 186 19.79 2.00 -6.30
C VAL A 186 20.59 2.21 -5.02
N HIS A 187 20.83 3.46 -4.63
CA HIS A 187 21.58 3.81 -3.41
C HIS A 187 20.72 3.83 -2.13
N MET A 188 19.38 3.75 -2.27
CA MET A 188 18.50 3.76 -1.10
C MET A 188 18.62 2.49 -0.27
N TRP A 189 19.03 1.39 -0.88
CA TRP A 189 19.04 0.07 -0.25
C TRP A 189 20.32 -0.26 0.50
N ASP A 190 21.38 0.54 0.37
CA ASP A 190 22.73 0.26 0.90
C ASP A 190 22.77 0.06 2.43
N GLU A 191 21.76 0.51 3.15
CA GLU A 191 21.72 0.46 4.62
C GLU A 191 20.77 -0.59 5.20
N LEU A 192 20.15 -1.44 4.36
CA LEU A 192 19.25 -2.47 4.89
C LEU A 192 20.06 -3.59 5.55
N PRO A 193 19.78 -3.94 6.82
CA PRO A 193 20.49 -4.99 7.52
C PRO A 193 20.00 -6.39 7.07
N ILE A 194 20.01 -6.64 5.78
CA ILE A 194 19.63 -7.93 5.21
C ILE A 194 20.86 -8.82 5.23
N GLU A 195 21.18 -9.33 6.42
CA GLU A 195 22.21 -10.37 6.61
C GLU A 195 21.54 -11.69 7.02
N GLY A 196 21.86 -12.76 6.32
CA GLY A 196 21.37 -14.11 6.65
C GLY A 196 20.25 -14.61 5.74
N THR A 197 19.68 -15.75 6.09
CA THR A 197 18.58 -16.37 5.36
C THR A 197 17.23 -15.85 5.85
N PHE A 198 16.61 -14.98 5.08
CA PHE A 198 15.17 -14.72 5.21
C PHE A 198 14.39 -15.90 4.62
N GLY A 199 13.29 -16.28 5.25
CA GLY A 199 12.41 -17.31 4.71
C GLY A 199 11.80 -16.85 3.40
N GLU A 200 11.18 -15.66 3.41
CA GLU A 200 10.57 -15.08 2.21
C GLU A 200 10.61 -13.55 2.23
N PHE A 201 10.64 -12.97 1.03
CA PHE A 201 10.34 -11.57 0.78
C PHE A 201 8.87 -11.44 0.35
N ILE A 202 8.11 -10.66 1.12
CA ILE A 202 6.68 -10.47 0.90
C ILE A 202 6.45 -9.06 0.33
N GLY A 203 5.87 -9.00 -0.85
CA GLY A 203 5.41 -7.75 -1.44
C GLY A 203 3.96 -7.47 -1.08
N ILE A 204 3.69 -6.24 -0.63
CA ILE A 204 2.33 -5.78 -0.30
C ILE A 204 1.98 -4.50 -1.05
N GLY A 205 0.74 -4.12 -0.94
CA GLY A 205 0.22 -2.88 -1.54
C GLY A 205 -0.07 -2.99 -3.03
N GLY A 206 -0.58 -1.90 -3.55
CA GLY A 206 -1.22 -1.95 -4.85
C GLY A 206 -0.29 -2.09 -6.05
N THR A 207 1.00 -1.78 -5.92
CA THR A 207 1.97 -2.00 -7.00
C THR A 207 2.16 -3.49 -7.21
N VAL A 208 2.49 -4.22 -6.14
CA VAL A 208 2.77 -5.66 -6.21
C VAL A 208 1.53 -6.47 -6.60
N THR A 209 0.38 -6.15 -6.01
CA THR A 209 -0.88 -6.85 -6.32
C THR A 209 -1.33 -6.61 -7.76
N THR A 210 -1.04 -5.44 -8.34
CA THR A 210 -1.29 -5.18 -9.77
C THR A 210 -0.34 -5.98 -10.66
N LEU A 211 0.94 -6.07 -10.34
CA LEU A 211 1.90 -6.91 -11.07
C LEU A 211 1.47 -8.39 -11.05
N ALA A 212 1.01 -8.89 -9.90
CA ALA A 212 0.49 -10.24 -9.79
C ALA A 212 -0.79 -10.44 -10.64
N ALA A 213 -1.70 -9.47 -10.65
CA ALA A 213 -2.90 -9.52 -11.48
C ALA A 213 -2.55 -9.54 -12.98
N MET A 214 -1.52 -8.78 -13.40
CA MET A 214 -1.02 -8.79 -14.77
C MET A 214 -0.37 -10.12 -15.13
N ASP A 215 0.46 -10.70 -14.28
CA ASP A 215 1.10 -12.01 -14.48
C ASP A 215 0.04 -13.12 -14.63
N LEU A 216 -0.99 -13.06 -13.81
CA LEU A 216 -2.14 -13.96 -13.85
C LEU A 216 -3.16 -13.63 -14.97
N GLN A 217 -2.93 -12.57 -15.76
CA GLN A 217 -3.79 -12.07 -16.85
C GLN A 217 -5.27 -11.96 -16.43
N MET A 218 -5.51 -11.39 -15.25
CA MET A 218 -6.85 -11.29 -14.68
C MET A 218 -7.74 -10.32 -15.47
N GLU A 219 -8.94 -10.74 -15.83
CA GLU A 219 -10.00 -9.85 -16.31
C GLU A 219 -10.74 -9.23 -15.12
N ASP A 220 -11.13 -10.09 -14.17
CA ASP A 220 -11.73 -9.69 -12.92
C ASP A 220 -10.73 -9.92 -11.77
N TYR A 221 -10.53 -8.88 -10.96
CA TYR A 221 -9.60 -8.94 -9.83
C TYR A 221 -10.09 -9.93 -8.77
N ASN A 222 -9.24 -10.88 -8.41
CA ASN A 222 -9.56 -11.90 -7.43
C ASN A 222 -8.46 -11.99 -6.34
N PRO A 223 -8.70 -11.44 -5.15
CA PRO A 223 -7.72 -11.41 -4.06
C PRO A 223 -7.21 -12.80 -3.66
N ARG A 224 -8.07 -13.84 -3.74
CA ARG A 224 -7.67 -15.21 -3.38
C ARG A 224 -6.64 -15.82 -4.33
N ARG A 225 -6.59 -15.36 -5.57
CA ARG A 225 -5.58 -15.79 -6.56
C ARG A 225 -4.28 -14.97 -6.44
N ILE A 226 -4.39 -13.76 -5.91
CA ILE A 226 -3.25 -12.87 -5.67
C ILE A 226 -2.49 -13.30 -4.42
N GLN A 227 -3.21 -13.63 -3.33
CA GLN A 227 -2.59 -14.05 -2.08
C GLN A 227 -1.68 -15.26 -2.29
N GLY A 228 -0.42 -15.12 -1.91
CA GLY A 228 0.60 -16.17 -2.05
C GLY A 228 1.15 -16.35 -3.46
N HIS A 229 0.72 -15.53 -4.45
CA HIS A 229 1.29 -15.58 -5.80
C HIS A 229 2.78 -15.19 -5.75
N ARG A 230 3.61 -15.95 -6.46
CA ARG A 230 5.06 -15.70 -6.53
C ARG A 230 5.39 -14.96 -7.81
N LEU A 231 5.98 -13.79 -7.67
CA LEU A 231 6.47 -12.97 -8.78
C LEU A 231 7.99 -13.13 -8.90
N ASP A 232 8.43 -13.71 -10.00
CA ASP A 232 9.85 -13.80 -10.31
C ASP A 232 10.37 -12.46 -10.83
N ARG A 233 11.62 -12.12 -10.48
CA ARG A 233 12.27 -10.89 -10.91
C ARG A 233 12.25 -10.74 -12.44
N GLY A 234 12.62 -11.79 -13.17
CA GLY A 234 12.60 -11.77 -14.63
C GLY A 234 11.22 -11.49 -15.24
N THR A 235 10.16 -11.96 -14.60
CA THR A 235 8.78 -11.66 -15.01
C THR A 235 8.46 -10.17 -14.84
N ILE A 236 8.86 -9.58 -13.70
CA ILE A 236 8.66 -8.14 -13.46
C ILE A 236 9.45 -7.30 -14.47
N GLU A 237 10.72 -7.64 -14.73
CA GLU A 237 11.56 -6.97 -15.72
C GLU A 237 10.96 -7.02 -17.14
N ALA A 238 10.42 -8.17 -17.54
CA ALA A 238 9.74 -8.33 -18.83
C ALA A 238 8.48 -7.44 -18.93
N MET A 239 7.69 -7.33 -17.85
CA MET A 239 6.54 -6.44 -17.79
C MET A 239 6.96 -4.96 -17.91
N ILE A 240 8.01 -4.54 -17.18
CA ILE A 240 8.56 -3.18 -17.27
C ILE A 240 8.94 -2.87 -18.71
N LEU A 241 9.71 -3.77 -19.33
CA LEU A 241 10.14 -3.59 -20.72
C LEU A 241 8.97 -3.46 -21.67
N GLN A 242 7.98 -4.35 -21.58
CA GLN A 242 6.79 -4.30 -22.40
C GLN A 242 6.02 -2.99 -22.23
N LEU A 243 5.73 -2.60 -20.99
CA LEU A 243 4.94 -1.40 -20.69
C LEU A 243 5.63 -0.10 -21.10
N ARG A 244 6.96 -0.04 -21.06
CA ARG A 244 7.73 1.14 -21.50
C ARG A 244 7.50 1.50 -22.97
N TYR A 245 7.28 0.50 -23.84
CA TYR A 245 7.05 0.70 -25.27
C TYR A 245 5.57 0.91 -25.62
N MET A 246 4.64 0.73 -24.66
CA MET A 246 3.21 0.91 -24.86
C MET A 246 2.80 2.35 -24.61
N SER A 247 1.91 2.88 -25.48
CA SER A 247 1.14 4.08 -25.20
C SER A 247 0.23 3.90 -23.99
N ARG A 248 -0.26 5.00 -23.43
CA ARG A 248 -1.21 4.94 -22.31
C ARG A 248 -2.48 4.16 -22.68
N GLU A 249 -2.97 4.34 -23.91
CA GLU A 249 -4.15 3.66 -24.45
C GLU A 249 -3.93 2.15 -24.57
N GLU A 250 -2.75 1.72 -25.00
CA GLU A 250 -2.37 0.30 -25.05
C GLU A 250 -2.26 -0.30 -23.64
N ARG A 251 -1.66 0.42 -22.68
CA ARG A 251 -1.57 -0.04 -21.27
C ARG A 251 -2.94 -0.25 -20.65
N LEU A 252 -3.95 0.57 -21.01
CA LEU A 252 -5.33 0.39 -20.54
C LEU A 252 -5.98 -0.92 -21.00
N GLN A 253 -5.43 -1.58 -22.02
CA GLN A 253 -5.91 -2.87 -22.54
C GLN A 253 -5.17 -4.06 -21.91
N VAL A 254 -4.15 -3.82 -21.09
CA VAL A 254 -3.39 -4.90 -20.44
C VAL A 254 -4.23 -5.53 -19.34
N LYS A 255 -4.47 -6.84 -19.46
CA LYS A 255 -5.23 -7.60 -18.45
C LYS A 255 -4.53 -7.53 -17.10
N GLY A 256 -5.28 -7.29 -16.05
CA GLY A 256 -4.78 -7.15 -14.69
C GLY A 256 -4.28 -5.76 -14.34
N LEU A 257 -3.99 -4.90 -15.32
CA LEU A 257 -3.55 -3.53 -15.07
C LEU A 257 -4.75 -2.61 -14.78
N GLN A 258 -4.88 -2.20 -13.54
CA GLN A 258 -5.94 -1.29 -13.11
C GLN A 258 -5.78 0.10 -13.76
N SER A 259 -6.85 0.68 -14.28
CA SER A 259 -6.84 1.98 -14.99
C SER A 259 -6.24 3.12 -14.16
N GLY A 260 -6.42 3.11 -12.83
CA GLY A 260 -5.83 4.09 -11.92
C GLY A 260 -4.31 3.93 -11.70
N ARG A 261 -3.67 2.90 -12.28
CA ARG A 261 -2.25 2.61 -12.13
C ARG A 261 -1.44 2.64 -13.41
N VAL A 262 -2.08 2.83 -14.56
CA VAL A 262 -1.42 2.81 -15.89
C VAL A 262 -0.22 3.75 -16.01
N ASP A 263 -0.26 4.85 -15.29
CA ASP A 263 0.80 5.86 -15.34
C ASP A 263 1.93 5.59 -14.33
N ILE A 264 1.66 4.82 -13.26
CA ILE A 264 2.56 4.66 -12.11
C ILE A 264 3.10 3.23 -11.93
N ILE A 265 2.60 2.25 -12.69
CA ILE A 265 2.98 0.85 -12.50
C ILE A 265 4.45 0.60 -12.86
N VAL A 266 4.95 1.25 -13.91
CA VAL A 266 6.36 1.08 -14.35
C VAL A 266 7.33 1.59 -13.28
N PRO A 267 7.27 2.87 -12.83
CA PRO A 267 8.17 3.32 -11.77
C PRO A 267 8.00 2.53 -10.46
N GLY A 268 6.79 2.08 -10.11
CA GLY A 268 6.59 1.22 -8.95
C GLY A 268 7.28 -0.14 -9.09
N ALA A 269 7.21 -0.76 -10.26
CA ALA A 269 7.91 -2.01 -10.55
C ALA A 269 9.43 -1.85 -10.54
N GLU A 270 9.95 -0.72 -11.03
CA GLU A 270 11.38 -0.39 -11.02
C GLU A 270 11.94 -0.25 -9.60
N ILE A 271 11.17 0.30 -8.66
CA ILE A 271 11.54 0.33 -7.24
C ILE A 271 11.72 -1.10 -6.72
N ILE A 272 10.78 -2.00 -7.02
CA ILE A 272 10.84 -3.40 -6.58
C ILE A 272 12.06 -4.10 -7.17
N THR A 273 12.27 -3.99 -8.49
CA THR A 273 13.40 -4.66 -9.14
C THR A 273 14.75 -4.11 -8.69
N SER A 274 14.86 -2.81 -8.37
CA SER A 274 16.09 -2.23 -7.83
C SER A 274 16.49 -2.85 -6.48
N LEU A 275 15.50 -3.08 -5.59
CA LEU A 275 15.73 -3.81 -4.34
C LEU A 275 16.12 -5.26 -4.60
N MET A 276 15.38 -5.94 -5.50
CA MET A 276 15.65 -7.33 -5.84
C MET A 276 17.05 -7.51 -6.43
N ASP A 277 17.51 -6.57 -7.23
CA ASP A 277 18.88 -6.58 -7.81
C ASP A 277 19.94 -6.38 -6.75
N THR A 278 19.76 -5.40 -5.85
CA THR A 278 20.73 -5.09 -4.79
C THR A 278 20.96 -6.29 -3.87
N TYR A 279 19.90 -7.00 -3.51
CA TYR A 279 19.97 -8.13 -2.58
C TYR A 279 19.88 -9.51 -3.22
N GLN A 280 20.00 -9.58 -4.56
CA GLN A 280 19.93 -10.82 -5.33
C GLN A 280 18.67 -11.67 -5.04
N ILE A 281 17.53 -10.98 -4.84
CA ILE A 281 16.24 -11.61 -4.58
C ILE A 281 15.67 -12.13 -5.90
N GLY A 282 15.50 -13.45 -6.01
CA GLY A 282 15.00 -14.09 -7.23
C GLY A 282 13.48 -13.94 -7.43
N SER A 283 12.74 -13.92 -6.33
CA SER A 283 11.27 -13.79 -6.36
C SER A 283 10.73 -13.18 -5.07
N ILE A 284 9.53 -12.60 -5.14
CA ILE A 284 8.76 -12.11 -4.00
C ILE A 284 7.42 -12.84 -3.93
N VAL A 285 6.88 -13.03 -2.73
CA VAL A 285 5.53 -13.55 -2.49
C VAL A 285 4.58 -12.38 -2.30
N VAL A 286 3.44 -12.41 -2.97
CA VAL A 286 2.47 -11.31 -2.92
C VAL A 286 1.47 -11.55 -1.80
N SER A 287 1.25 -10.56 -0.94
CA SER A 287 0.21 -10.58 0.07
C SER A 287 -0.87 -9.52 -0.22
N GLU A 288 -2.12 -9.94 -0.13
CA GLU A 288 -3.30 -9.07 -0.12
C GLU A 288 -3.53 -8.43 1.25
N ALA A 289 -3.11 -9.12 2.32
CA ALA A 289 -3.13 -8.55 3.65
C ALA A 289 -1.96 -7.56 3.80
N ASP A 290 -2.27 -6.38 4.32
CA ASP A 290 -1.36 -5.24 4.37
C ASP A 290 -1.55 -4.41 5.66
N GLY A 291 -1.18 -3.14 5.63
CA GLY A 291 -1.29 -2.23 6.77
C GLY A 291 -2.70 -2.11 7.37
N LEU A 292 -3.75 -2.37 6.60
CA LEU A 292 -5.14 -2.34 7.09
C LEU A 292 -5.40 -3.52 8.05
N GLU A 293 -5.03 -4.73 7.68
CA GLU A 293 -5.13 -5.91 8.55
C GLU A 293 -4.15 -5.80 9.72
N GLY A 294 -2.95 -5.27 9.48
CA GLY A 294 -1.98 -5.00 10.54
C GLY A 294 -2.52 -4.03 11.59
N TRP A 295 -3.21 -2.97 11.16
CA TRP A 295 -3.89 -2.06 12.08
C TRP A 295 -5.07 -2.75 12.78
N GLN A 296 -5.88 -3.51 12.06
CA GLN A 296 -7.01 -4.26 12.60
C GLN A 296 -6.59 -5.19 13.75
N SER A 297 -5.40 -5.78 13.68
CA SER A 297 -4.88 -6.71 14.69
C SER A 297 -4.77 -6.11 16.10
N GLN A 298 -4.81 -4.78 16.25
CA GLN A 298 -4.82 -4.10 17.54
C GLN A 298 -6.17 -4.22 18.27
N TYR A 299 -7.24 -4.56 17.55
CA TYR A 299 -8.60 -4.67 18.08
C TYR A 299 -9.00 -6.11 18.45
N GLY A 300 -8.11 -6.87 19.05
CA GLY A 300 -8.39 -8.22 19.51
C GLY A 300 -8.56 -9.25 18.38
N GLY A 301 -8.08 -10.44 18.59
CA GLY A 301 -8.12 -11.52 17.61
C GLY A 301 -7.01 -11.43 16.56
N ARG A 302 -6.31 -12.53 16.41
CA ARG A 302 -5.42 -12.78 15.26
C ARG A 302 -6.23 -13.20 14.07
#